data_8a762384df377dd5e766defb172f1f18
#
_entry.id   8a762384df377dd5e766defb172f1f18
#
_cell.length_a   1.000
_cell.length_b   1.000
_cell.length_c   1.000
_cell.angle_alpha   90.00
_cell.angle_beta   90.00
_cell.angle_gamma   90.00
#
_symmetry.space_group_name_H-M   'P 1'
#
loop_
_entity.id
_entity.type
_entity.pdbx_description
1 polymer ?
#
loop_
_entity_poly.entity_id
_entity_poly.type
_entity_poly.pdbx_seq_one_letter_code
_entity_poly.pdbx_strand_id
1 'polypeptide(L)'
;MEKKETGSSRREVLKKLAATSVVILTGGKMKAETLKDRQAPEAGLKGNINHSACRWCYSSIPLEEFCRGAKEIGLKAIDLTGPDEWPVLKKYGLDSSMCNGAEIDISRGWNDSRYHSTLVKNYSEMIPLVAKAGYKNLICLSGNRDGKDDETGLRNCVEGLKQVLGLAEKHGVMLVMELLNSRVDHPDYICDRTWWGVELVKRAGSENLKLLYDIYHMQIMEGDIIRTIRDNHQHIAHYHTGGVPGRNEIDDSQELYYPAIMRAIVETGFKGYVAHEFVPSRDDKLESLRQAVAICDV
;
A
#
# COMPACT_ATOMS: atom_id res chain seq x y z
N MET A 1 51.52 -23.57 -44.16
CA MET A 1 51.83 -22.15 -43.82
C MET A 1 50.72 -21.67 -42.94
N GLU A 2 50.92 -21.79 -41.62
CA GLU A 2 49.96 -21.33 -40.60
C GLU A 2 50.26 -19.87 -40.22
N LYS A 3 49.25 -19.02 -40.29
CA LYS A 3 49.33 -17.66 -39.73
C LYS A 3 48.89 -17.68 -38.29
N LYS A 4 49.82 -17.40 -37.36
CA LYS A 4 49.53 -17.11 -35.94
C LYS A 4 48.90 -15.74 -35.81
N GLU A 5 47.70 -15.68 -35.26
CA GLU A 5 47.09 -14.44 -34.72
C GLU A 5 47.67 -14.16 -33.33
N THR A 6 48.30 -12.99 -33.18
CA THR A 6 48.84 -12.50 -31.91
C THR A 6 47.75 -11.74 -31.17
N GLY A 7 47.23 -12.34 -30.10
CA GLY A 7 46.30 -11.69 -29.19
C GLY A 7 46.99 -10.61 -28.36
N SER A 8 46.44 -9.42 -28.36
CA SER A 8 46.85 -8.29 -27.52
C SER A 8 46.64 -8.57 -26.04
N SER A 9 47.68 -8.41 -25.23
CA SER A 9 47.67 -8.69 -23.77
C SER A 9 46.82 -7.65 -23.02
N ARG A 10 46.03 -8.14 -22.06
CA ARG A 10 45.24 -7.32 -21.10
C ARG A 10 46.03 -6.16 -20.46
N ARG A 11 47.34 -6.23 -20.44
CA ARG A 11 48.23 -5.23 -19.87
C ARG A 11 48.41 -4.00 -20.75
N GLU A 12 48.22 -4.11 -22.09
CA GLU A 12 48.29 -2.98 -23.03
C GLU A 12 46.99 -2.17 -23.09
N VAL A 13 45.84 -2.81 -22.85
CA VAL A 13 44.54 -2.12 -22.78
C VAL A 13 44.46 -1.20 -21.57
N LEU A 14 45.04 -1.62 -20.42
CA LEU A 14 45.06 -0.81 -19.20
C LEU A 14 46.03 0.40 -19.26
N LYS A 15 47.07 0.36 -20.13
CA LYS A 15 47.98 1.50 -20.31
C LYS A 15 47.43 2.61 -21.21
N LYS A 16 46.43 2.33 -22.03
CA LYS A 16 45.77 3.33 -22.89
C LYS A 16 44.67 4.12 -22.22
N LEU A 17 44.18 3.69 -21.02
CA LEU A 17 43.18 4.40 -20.24
C LEU A 17 43.73 5.39 -19.20
N ALA A 18 45.07 5.46 -19.04
CA ALA A 18 45.72 6.31 -18.04
C ALA A 18 46.30 7.65 -18.58
N ALA A 19 46.02 8.02 -19.82
CA ALA A 19 46.66 9.17 -20.44
C ALA A 19 45.66 10.16 -21.05
N THR A 20 44.67 10.60 -20.31
CA THR A 20 43.92 11.85 -20.62
C THR A 20 43.22 12.40 -19.39
N SER A 21 43.99 13.03 -18.52
CA SER A 21 43.44 13.96 -17.51
C SER A 21 44.52 15.02 -17.21
N VAL A 22 44.64 15.96 -18.09
CA VAL A 22 45.31 17.25 -17.77
C VAL A 22 44.19 18.16 -17.26
N VAL A 23 44.10 18.38 -15.95
CA VAL A 23 43.25 19.40 -15.34
C VAL A 23 44.06 20.69 -15.30
N ILE A 24 43.62 21.67 -16.07
CA ILE A 24 44.08 23.07 -15.94
C ILE A 24 43.38 23.66 -14.70
N LEU A 25 44.17 23.89 -13.66
CA LEU A 25 43.77 24.66 -12.47
C LEU A 25 43.76 26.14 -12.81
N THR A 26 42.60 26.71 -13.15
CA THR A 26 42.36 28.15 -13.07
C THR A 26 41.62 28.43 -11.77
N GLY A 27 42.21 29.24 -10.91
CA GLY A 27 41.70 29.57 -9.61
C GLY A 27 40.37 30.37 -9.66
N GLY A 28 39.28 29.64 -9.45
CA GLY A 28 37.95 30.18 -9.17
C GLY A 28 37.52 29.65 -7.84
N LYS A 29 37.21 30.57 -6.86
CA LYS A 29 36.62 30.21 -5.59
C LYS A 29 35.28 29.52 -5.84
N MET A 30 35.24 28.18 -5.79
CA MET A 30 33.97 27.45 -5.67
C MET A 30 33.35 27.79 -4.31
N LYS A 31 32.27 28.57 -4.32
CA LYS A 31 31.34 28.60 -3.18
C LYS A 31 30.78 27.19 -3.01
N ALA A 32 30.96 26.63 -1.81
CA ALA A 32 30.23 25.43 -1.41
C ALA A 32 28.74 25.81 -1.35
N GLU A 33 28.02 25.48 -2.39
CA GLU A 33 26.54 25.46 -2.34
C GLU A 33 26.15 24.35 -1.38
N THR A 34 25.64 24.77 -0.24
CA THR A 34 25.02 23.88 0.72
C THR A 34 23.80 23.22 0.05
N LEU A 35 23.66 21.90 0.24
CA LEU A 35 22.57 21.04 -0.23
C LEU A 35 21.16 21.46 0.29
N LYS A 36 21.00 22.70 0.76
CA LYS A 36 19.77 23.23 1.39
C LYS A 36 18.75 23.86 0.43
N ASP A 37 19.06 24.05 -0.85
CA ASP A 37 18.17 24.76 -1.79
C ASP A 37 17.82 23.93 -3.04
N ARG A 38 17.58 22.64 -2.89
CA ARG A 38 16.74 21.94 -3.87
C ARG A 38 15.29 21.96 -3.36
N GLN A 39 14.63 23.11 -3.52
CA GLN A 39 13.18 23.13 -3.61
C GLN A 39 12.79 22.19 -4.76
N ALA A 40 12.11 21.09 -4.42
CA ALA A 40 11.45 20.26 -5.43
C ALA A 40 10.50 21.18 -6.21
N PRO A 41 10.40 21.02 -7.55
CA PRO A 41 9.48 21.83 -8.32
C PRO A 41 8.07 21.62 -7.79
N GLU A 42 7.32 22.70 -7.58
CA GLU A 42 5.86 22.73 -7.38
C GLU A 42 5.12 22.29 -8.66
N ALA A 43 5.51 21.16 -9.25
CA ALA A 43 4.68 20.52 -10.25
C ALA A 43 3.63 19.73 -9.49
N GLY A 44 2.36 20.11 -9.59
CA GLY A 44 1.24 19.37 -9.04
C GLY A 44 1.33 17.90 -9.46
N LEU A 45 0.80 16.97 -8.62
CA LEU A 45 0.79 15.54 -8.91
C LEU A 45 0.13 15.26 -10.27
N LYS A 46 0.60 14.24 -10.98
CA LYS A 46 0.08 13.83 -12.31
C LYS A 46 -1.39 13.43 -12.29
N GLY A 47 -1.89 12.99 -11.12
CA GLY A 47 -3.30 12.68 -10.93
C GLY A 47 -3.74 11.31 -11.46
N ASN A 48 -2.80 10.46 -11.87
CA ASN A 48 -3.09 9.09 -12.29
C ASN A 48 -3.34 8.16 -11.09
N ILE A 49 -2.78 8.48 -9.93
CA ILE A 49 -2.96 7.77 -8.65
C ILE A 49 -3.70 8.69 -7.67
N ASN A 50 -4.70 8.15 -6.97
CA ASN A 50 -5.30 8.81 -5.82
C ASN A 50 -4.51 8.40 -4.57
N HIS A 51 -3.61 9.25 -4.12
CA HIS A 51 -2.78 8.97 -2.95
C HIS A 51 -3.54 9.18 -1.65
N SER A 52 -3.33 8.26 -0.69
CA SER A 52 -3.73 8.39 0.71
C SER A 52 -2.60 7.88 1.63
N ALA A 53 -2.77 7.96 2.95
CA ALA A 53 -1.81 7.42 3.90
C ALA A 53 -2.52 6.90 5.15
N CYS A 54 -2.03 5.77 5.69
CA CYS A 54 -2.61 5.12 6.85
C CYS A 54 -2.37 5.93 8.12
N ARG A 55 -3.45 6.26 8.81
CA ARG A 55 -3.45 7.10 10.02
C ARG A 55 -2.52 6.57 11.11
N TRP A 56 -2.53 5.27 11.34
CA TRP A 56 -1.78 4.67 12.42
C TRP A 56 -0.25 4.82 12.28
N CYS A 57 0.27 4.84 11.05
CA CYS A 57 1.70 5.04 10.77
C CYS A 57 2.20 6.43 11.23
N TYR A 58 1.29 7.39 11.32
CA TYR A 58 1.54 8.80 11.70
C TYR A 58 0.85 9.18 13.01
N SER A 59 0.55 8.19 13.88
CA SER A 59 -0.18 8.40 15.15
C SER A 59 0.50 9.39 16.12
N SER A 60 1.82 9.56 16.01
CA SER A 60 2.56 10.54 16.79
C SER A 60 2.34 12.00 16.37
N ILE A 61 1.73 12.24 15.19
CA ILE A 61 1.36 13.58 14.71
C ILE A 61 -0.12 13.81 15.06
N PRO A 62 -0.50 14.94 15.67
CA PRO A 62 -1.89 15.28 15.91
C PRO A 62 -2.70 15.22 14.61
N LEU A 63 -3.95 14.70 14.64
CA LEU A 63 -4.73 14.44 13.44
C LEU A 63 -4.92 15.69 12.55
N GLU A 64 -5.21 16.86 13.14
CA GLU A 64 -5.36 18.09 12.37
C GLU A 64 -4.07 18.54 11.67
N GLU A 65 -2.93 18.35 12.32
CA GLU A 65 -1.61 18.64 11.76
C GLU A 65 -1.31 17.66 10.62
N PHE A 66 -1.56 16.37 10.83
CA PHE A 66 -1.41 15.35 9.81
C PHE A 66 -2.30 15.63 8.57
N CYS A 67 -3.57 15.97 8.77
CA CYS A 67 -4.48 16.32 7.67
C CYS A 67 -3.98 17.53 6.87
N ARG A 68 -3.45 18.55 7.55
CA ARG A 68 -2.86 19.73 6.89
C ARG A 68 -1.66 19.34 6.04
N GLY A 69 -0.69 18.62 6.62
CA GLY A 69 0.49 18.14 5.90
C GLY A 69 0.15 17.20 4.73
N ALA A 70 -0.80 16.28 4.93
CA ALA A 70 -1.29 15.40 3.87
C ALA A 70 -1.88 16.21 2.69
N LYS A 71 -2.67 17.26 3.00
CA LYS A 71 -3.23 18.14 1.98
C LYS A 71 -2.17 18.93 1.21
N GLU A 72 -1.16 19.44 1.91
CA GLU A 72 -0.02 20.15 1.30
C GLU A 72 0.84 19.25 0.43
N ILE A 73 0.94 17.96 0.77
CA ILE A 73 1.61 16.93 -0.07
C ILE A 73 0.77 16.59 -1.31
N GLY A 74 -0.53 16.82 -1.27
CA GLY A 74 -1.46 16.52 -2.38
C GLY A 74 -2.26 15.23 -2.22
N LEU A 75 -2.29 14.63 -1.01
CA LEU A 75 -3.14 13.48 -0.73
C LEU A 75 -4.63 13.87 -0.87
N LYS A 76 -5.43 12.90 -1.27
CA LYS A 76 -6.89 13.05 -1.38
C LYS A 76 -7.65 12.46 -0.19
N ALA A 77 -6.99 11.58 0.58
CA ALA A 77 -7.63 10.86 1.69
C ALA A 77 -6.64 10.50 2.79
N ILE A 78 -7.18 10.14 3.95
CA ILE A 78 -6.48 9.43 5.02
C ILE A 78 -7.09 8.02 5.10
N ASP A 79 -6.24 7.04 5.30
CA ASP A 79 -6.58 5.63 5.33
C ASP A 79 -6.76 5.11 6.76
N LEU A 80 -7.58 4.08 6.94
CA LEU A 80 -7.86 3.41 8.21
C LEU A 80 -8.31 4.41 9.29
N THR A 81 -9.42 5.12 8.99
CA THR A 81 -10.02 6.10 9.91
C THR A 81 -11.43 5.72 10.30
N GLY A 82 -11.77 5.98 11.57
CA GLY A 82 -13.07 5.72 12.17
C GLY A 82 -13.98 6.94 12.25
N PRO A 83 -15.26 6.76 12.73
CA PRO A 83 -16.26 7.82 12.80
C PRO A 83 -15.84 9.07 13.56
N ASP A 84 -15.03 8.92 14.60
CA ASP A 84 -14.56 10.04 15.44
C ASP A 84 -13.56 10.94 14.69
N GLU A 85 -12.85 10.41 13.69
CA GLU A 85 -11.85 11.13 12.91
C GLU A 85 -12.45 11.81 11.68
N TRP A 86 -13.55 11.29 11.12
CA TRP A 86 -14.14 11.78 9.87
C TRP A 86 -14.52 13.26 9.86
N PRO A 87 -15.01 13.89 10.96
CA PRO A 87 -15.27 15.32 10.98
C PRO A 87 -14.02 16.15 10.73
N VAL A 88 -12.85 15.71 11.25
CA VAL A 88 -11.57 16.37 11.02
C VAL A 88 -11.14 16.24 9.56
N LEU A 89 -11.22 15.03 8.98
CA LEU A 89 -10.91 14.81 7.56
C LEU A 89 -11.72 15.76 6.66
N LYS A 90 -13.05 15.83 6.89
CA LYS A 90 -13.95 16.72 6.14
C LYS A 90 -13.59 18.19 6.26
N LYS A 91 -13.16 18.65 7.44
CA LYS A 91 -12.70 20.03 7.67
C LYS A 91 -11.54 20.40 6.73
N TYR A 92 -10.66 19.44 6.40
CA TYR A 92 -9.51 19.63 5.50
C TYR A 92 -9.81 19.23 4.04
N GLY A 93 -11.04 18.83 3.72
CA GLY A 93 -11.42 18.36 2.37
C GLY A 93 -10.67 17.09 1.97
N LEU A 94 -10.52 16.16 2.94
CA LEU A 94 -9.96 14.82 2.76
C LEU A 94 -11.05 13.76 2.93
N ASP A 95 -10.95 12.69 2.15
CA ASP A 95 -11.80 11.50 2.30
C ASP A 95 -11.22 10.52 3.32
N SER A 96 -12.01 9.51 3.72
CA SER A 96 -11.53 8.25 4.29
C SER A 96 -11.42 7.26 3.14
N SER A 97 -10.20 6.87 2.75
CA SER A 97 -9.98 5.91 1.66
C SER A 97 -10.31 4.49 2.06
N MET A 98 -10.13 4.17 3.34
CA MET A 98 -10.57 2.95 4.02
C MET A 98 -11.10 3.31 5.40
N CYS A 99 -12.33 2.91 5.69
CA CYS A 99 -12.92 3.04 7.02
C CYS A 99 -12.60 1.81 7.88
N ASN A 100 -12.45 2.00 9.17
CA ASN A 100 -12.27 0.94 10.17
C ASN A 100 -13.23 1.07 11.35
N GLY A 101 -13.16 0.15 12.31
CA GLY A 101 -13.91 0.17 13.56
C GLY A 101 -15.07 -0.82 13.62
N ALA A 102 -15.26 -1.66 12.60
CA ALA A 102 -16.20 -2.79 12.65
C ALA A 102 -15.52 -4.11 13.00
N GLU A 103 -14.22 -4.23 12.69
CA GLU A 103 -13.38 -5.38 13.02
C GLU A 103 -13.19 -5.53 14.54
N ILE A 104 -12.90 -6.76 15.01
CA ILE A 104 -12.55 -7.00 16.41
C ILE A 104 -11.04 -6.71 16.58
N ASP A 105 -10.21 -7.44 15.85
CA ASP A 105 -8.76 -7.23 15.68
C ASP A 105 -8.24 -8.15 14.56
N ILE A 106 -6.92 -8.12 14.31
CA ILE A 106 -6.28 -8.88 13.24
C ILE A 106 -6.42 -10.40 13.45
N SER A 107 -6.41 -10.88 14.70
CA SER A 107 -6.42 -12.32 15.01
C SER A 107 -7.83 -12.92 15.04
N ARG A 108 -8.85 -12.13 15.36
CA ARG A 108 -10.24 -12.53 15.55
C ARG A 108 -11.12 -12.02 14.39
N GLY A 109 -11.20 -12.79 13.33
CA GLY A 109 -11.85 -12.39 12.10
C GLY A 109 -12.89 -13.39 11.58
N TRP A 110 -13.23 -13.22 10.33
CA TRP A 110 -14.35 -13.90 9.67
C TRP A 110 -14.14 -15.41 9.46
N ASN A 111 -12.91 -15.93 9.55
CA ASN A 111 -12.63 -17.37 9.41
C ASN A 111 -13.08 -18.21 10.60
N ASP A 112 -13.56 -17.58 11.68
CA ASP A 112 -13.97 -18.26 12.87
C ASP A 112 -15.43 -17.92 13.26
N SER A 113 -16.31 -18.91 13.16
CA SER A 113 -17.74 -18.75 13.42
C SER A 113 -18.06 -18.29 14.85
N ARG A 114 -17.14 -18.48 15.80
CA ARG A 114 -17.28 -17.96 17.18
C ARG A 114 -17.42 -16.44 17.22
N TYR A 115 -16.86 -15.74 16.24
CA TYR A 115 -16.86 -14.26 16.17
C TYR A 115 -17.96 -13.70 15.27
N HIS A 116 -18.65 -14.53 14.46
CA HIS A 116 -19.65 -14.07 13.49
C HIS A 116 -20.72 -13.18 14.11
N SER A 117 -21.30 -13.56 15.25
CA SER A 117 -22.36 -12.75 15.88
C SER A 117 -21.90 -11.34 16.24
N THR A 118 -20.67 -11.21 16.75
CA THR A 118 -20.07 -9.90 17.07
C THR A 118 -19.74 -9.12 15.81
N LEU A 119 -19.09 -9.75 14.83
CA LEU A 119 -18.75 -9.11 13.57
C LEU A 119 -19.99 -8.66 12.80
N VAL A 120 -21.01 -9.53 12.69
CA VAL A 120 -22.28 -9.18 12.01
C VAL A 120 -22.92 -7.97 12.68
N LYS A 121 -22.97 -7.91 14.01
CA LYS A 121 -23.48 -6.74 14.74
C LYS A 121 -22.67 -5.48 14.38
N ASN A 122 -21.35 -5.53 14.54
CA ASN A 122 -20.48 -4.37 14.33
C ASN A 122 -20.56 -3.84 12.88
N TYR A 123 -20.49 -4.75 11.88
CA TYR A 123 -20.58 -4.36 10.48
C TYR A 123 -21.98 -3.85 10.11
N SER A 124 -23.05 -4.41 10.71
CA SER A 124 -24.42 -3.92 10.50
C SER A 124 -24.63 -2.50 11.05
N GLU A 125 -23.92 -2.13 12.10
CA GLU A 125 -23.92 -0.78 12.65
C GLU A 125 -23.02 0.17 11.83
N MET A 126 -21.84 -0.28 11.39
CA MET A 126 -20.85 0.55 10.72
C MET A 126 -21.18 0.84 9.24
N ILE A 127 -21.70 -0.13 8.49
CA ILE A 127 -22.01 0.03 7.06
C ILE A 127 -22.89 1.26 6.78
N PRO A 128 -24.01 1.48 7.49
CA PRO A 128 -24.84 2.68 7.32
C PRO A 128 -24.12 3.98 7.68
N LEU A 129 -23.19 3.95 8.66
CA LEU A 129 -22.41 5.12 9.06
C LEU A 129 -21.41 5.52 7.97
N VAL A 130 -20.69 4.54 7.38
CA VAL A 130 -19.77 4.74 6.25
C VAL A 130 -20.52 5.38 5.07
N ALA A 131 -21.65 4.80 4.68
CA ALA A 131 -22.49 5.33 3.59
C ALA A 131 -22.99 6.75 3.87
N LYS A 132 -23.50 7.01 5.09
CA LYS A 132 -23.98 8.33 5.52
C LYS A 132 -22.86 9.37 5.51
N ALA A 133 -21.63 8.96 5.84
CA ALA A 133 -20.47 9.83 5.77
C ALA A 133 -20.03 10.15 4.32
N GLY A 134 -20.54 9.41 3.33
CA GLY A 134 -20.17 9.53 1.91
C GLY A 134 -18.94 8.73 1.53
N TYR A 135 -18.47 7.84 2.39
CA TYR A 135 -17.31 6.96 2.14
C TYR A 135 -17.77 5.61 1.55
N LYS A 136 -16.82 4.82 1.05
CA LYS A 136 -17.15 3.61 0.28
C LYS A 136 -16.54 2.32 0.81
N ASN A 137 -15.31 2.36 1.33
CA ASN A 137 -14.57 1.16 1.71
C ASN A 137 -14.60 0.96 3.22
N LEU A 138 -14.84 -0.27 3.65
CA LEU A 138 -14.78 -0.69 5.04
C LEU A 138 -13.91 -1.95 5.12
N ILE A 139 -12.84 -1.88 5.93
CA ILE A 139 -11.88 -2.97 6.05
C ILE A 139 -12.51 -4.23 6.66
N CYS A 140 -12.05 -5.40 6.21
CA CYS A 140 -12.35 -6.71 6.75
C CYS A 140 -11.06 -7.48 7.03
N LEU A 141 -11.05 -8.25 8.12
CA LEU A 141 -9.93 -9.09 8.51
C LEU A 141 -10.36 -10.55 8.63
N SER A 142 -9.57 -11.46 8.07
CA SER A 142 -9.90 -12.89 8.08
C SER A 142 -9.72 -13.55 9.44
N GLY A 143 -8.75 -13.07 10.23
CA GLY A 143 -8.35 -13.71 11.48
C GLY A 143 -7.29 -14.79 11.32
N ASN A 144 -6.85 -15.35 12.45
CA ASN A 144 -5.84 -16.42 12.50
C ASN A 144 -6.45 -17.78 12.15
N ARG A 145 -5.63 -18.68 11.64
CA ARG A 145 -6.02 -20.07 11.30
C ARG A 145 -6.51 -20.84 12.52
N ASP A 146 -5.84 -20.71 13.65
CA ASP A 146 -6.13 -21.50 14.85
C ASP A 146 -6.26 -23.00 14.52
N GLY A 147 -5.36 -23.53 13.70
CA GLY A 147 -5.35 -24.92 13.23
C GLY A 147 -6.35 -25.28 12.13
N LYS A 148 -7.12 -24.32 11.60
CA LYS A 148 -8.04 -24.54 10.47
C LYS A 148 -7.26 -24.66 9.15
N ASP A 149 -7.73 -25.53 8.25
CA ASP A 149 -7.27 -25.58 6.88
C ASP A 149 -7.89 -24.44 6.03
N ASP A 150 -7.37 -24.25 4.83
CA ASP A 150 -7.81 -23.20 3.91
C ASP A 150 -9.29 -23.30 3.54
N GLU A 151 -9.79 -24.52 3.30
CA GLU A 151 -11.17 -24.77 2.91
C GLU A 151 -12.15 -24.45 4.05
N THR A 152 -11.81 -24.83 5.26
CA THR A 152 -12.60 -24.51 6.45
C THR A 152 -12.62 -22.99 6.71
N GLY A 153 -11.46 -22.32 6.58
CA GLY A 153 -11.39 -20.87 6.72
C GLY A 153 -12.20 -20.13 5.66
N LEU A 154 -12.07 -20.52 4.37
CA LEU A 154 -12.86 -19.95 3.26
C LEU A 154 -14.36 -20.11 3.49
N ARG A 155 -14.81 -21.32 3.83
CA ARG A 155 -16.23 -21.58 4.11
C ARG A 155 -16.76 -20.69 5.23
N ASN A 156 -16.05 -20.61 6.35
CA ASN A 156 -16.46 -19.80 7.48
C ASN A 156 -16.51 -18.31 7.11
N CYS A 157 -15.48 -17.79 6.43
CA CYS A 157 -15.49 -16.39 5.96
C CYS A 157 -16.70 -16.11 5.07
N VAL A 158 -16.99 -16.98 4.09
CA VAL A 158 -18.15 -16.85 3.20
C VAL A 158 -19.46 -16.84 3.98
N GLU A 159 -19.64 -17.79 4.90
CA GLU A 159 -20.85 -17.88 5.74
C GLU A 159 -21.07 -16.65 6.61
N GLY A 160 -19.99 -16.13 7.20
CA GLY A 160 -20.04 -14.92 8.02
C GLY A 160 -20.33 -13.67 7.20
N LEU A 161 -19.55 -13.42 6.15
CA LEU A 161 -19.67 -12.23 5.30
C LEU A 161 -21.02 -12.14 4.58
N LYS A 162 -21.59 -13.25 4.14
CA LYS A 162 -22.91 -13.27 3.49
C LYS A 162 -24.03 -12.70 4.37
N GLN A 163 -23.87 -12.68 5.68
CA GLN A 163 -24.87 -12.11 6.59
C GLN A 163 -24.90 -10.57 6.55
N VAL A 164 -23.84 -9.93 6.06
CA VAL A 164 -23.73 -8.45 5.99
C VAL A 164 -23.61 -7.92 4.56
N LEU A 165 -23.28 -8.76 3.58
CA LEU A 165 -23.07 -8.34 2.19
C LEU A 165 -24.33 -7.71 1.57
N GLY A 166 -25.52 -8.26 1.80
CA GLY A 166 -26.76 -7.65 1.32
C GLY A 166 -27.01 -6.24 1.88
N LEU A 167 -26.54 -5.96 3.10
CA LEU A 167 -26.58 -4.62 3.68
C LEU A 167 -25.53 -3.70 3.03
N ALA A 168 -24.33 -4.21 2.79
CA ALA A 168 -23.27 -3.49 2.10
C ALA A 168 -23.70 -3.09 0.69
N GLU A 169 -24.29 -4.01 -0.07
CA GLU A 169 -24.87 -3.76 -1.40
C GLU A 169 -25.93 -2.67 -1.37
N LYS A 170 -26.88 -2.78 -0.44
CA LYS A 170 -27.97 -1.79 -0.26
C LYS A 170 -27.43 -0.38 -0.01
N HIS A 171 -26.32 -0.27 0.71
CA HIS A 171 -25.72 1.02 1.07
C HIS A 171 -24.59 1.47 0.12
N GLY A 172 -24.21 0.65 -0.87
CA GLY A 172 -23.10 0.93 -1.78
C GLY A 172 -21.74 0.97 -1.09
N VAL A 173 -21.59 0.23 0.00
CA VAL A 173 -20.33 0.11 0.74
C VAL A 173 -19.60 -1.15 0.28
N MET A 174 -18.31 -1.01 -0.02
CA MET A 174 -17.41 -2.10 -0.35
C MET A 174 -16.79 -2.66 0.93
N LEU A 175 -16.97 -3.93 1.21
CA LEU A 175 -16.20 -4.65 2.21
C LEU A 175 -14.86 -5.06 1.58
N VAL A 176 -13.75 -4.75 2.23
CA VAL A 176 -12.43 -4.93 1.63
C VAL A 176 -11.57 -5.81 2.55
N MET A 177 -11.36 -7.06 2.12
CA MET A 177 -10.57 -8.06 2.86
C MET A 177 -9.09 -7.82 2.64
N GLU A 178 -8.34 -7.63 3.71
CA GLU A 178 -6.91 -7.39 3.64
C GLU A 178 -6.09 -8.67 3.57
N LEU A 179 -5.10 -8.66 2.67
CA LEU A 179 -4.06 -9.68 2.54
C LEU A 179 -2.87 -9.30 3.43
N LEU A 180 -2.59 -10.11 4.46
CA LEU A 180 -1.48 -9.88 5.38
C LEU A 180 -0.43 -11.01 5.30
N ASN A 181 0.84 -10.73 5.62
CA ASN A 181 1.85 -11.76 5.66
C ASN A 181 1.82 -12.55 6.98
N SER A 182 1.84 -13.88 6.88
CA SER A 182 1.94 -14.79 8.02
C SER A 182 3.39 -15.19 8.36
N ARG A 183 4.37 -14.74 7.56
CA ARG A 183 5.79 -15.11 7.74
C ARG A 183 6.51 -14.26 8.76
N VAL A 184 6.19 -12.97 8.87
CA VAL A 184 6.95 -12.00 9.67
C VAL A 184 6.05 -11.28 10.66
N ASP A 185 5.00 -10.57 10.17
CA ASP A 185 4.26 -9.59 10.98
C ASP A 185 3.04 -10.17 11.68
N HIS A 186 2.30 -11.08 11.01
CA HIS A 186 1.03 -11.62 11.50
C HIS A 186 1.02 -13.15 11.47
N PRO A 187 1.84 -13.83 12.30
CA PRO A 187 1.89 -15.28 12.33
C PRO A 187 0.49 -15.88 12.46
N ASP A 188 0.23 -16.93 11.66
CA ASP A 188 -1.04 -17.66 11.64
C ASP A 188 -2.23 -16.95 10.96
N TYR A 189 -2.09 -15.73 10.42
CA TYR A 189 -3.15 -15.08 9.65
C TYR A 189 -3.51 -15.90 8.42
N ILE A 190 -4.83 -16.10 8.13
CA ILE A 190 -5.23 -17.08 7.11
C ILE A 190 -5.32 -16.52 5.70
N CYS A 191 -5.74 -15.25 5.51
CA CYS A 191 -5.79 -14.58 4.21
C CYS A 191 -4.40 -14.05 3.82
N ASP A 192 -3.42 -14.94 3.70
CA ASP A 192 -2.02 -14.61 3.52
C ASP A 192 -1.49 -14.86 2.09
N ARG A 193 -2.39 -15.17 1.15
CA ARG A 193 -2.10 -15.42 -0.27
C ARG A 193 -3.17 -14.83 -1.16
N THR A 194 -2.76 -14.29 -2.29
CA THR A 194 -3.69 -13.70 -3.28
C THR A 194 -4.72 -14.70 -3.77
N TRP A 195 -4.33 -15.95 -4.08
CA TRP A 195 -5.26 -16.97 -4.54
C TRP A 195 -6.39 -17.25 -3.54
N TRP A 196 -6.06 -17.25 -2.23
CA TRP A 196 -7.03 -17.51 -1.17
C TRP A 196 -8.06 -16.35 -1.08
N GLY A 197 -7.57 -15.11 -1.12
CA GLY A 197 -8.44 -13.93 -1.12
C GLY A 197 -9.33 -13.86 -2.36
N VAL A 198 -8.80 -14.17 -3.54
CA VAL A 198 -9.56 -14.22 -4.80
C VAL A 198 -10.64 -15.30 -4.72
N GLU A 199 -10.33 -16.48 -4.19
CA GLU A 199 -11.30 -17.56 -4.01
C GLU A 199 -12.41 -17.17 -3.02
N LEU A 200 -12.07 -16.46 -1.93
CA LEU A 200 -13.05 -15.89 -1.02
C LEU A 200 -14.03 -14.95 -1.74
N VAL A 201 -13.52 -13.99 -2.51
CA VAL A 201 -14.35 -13.04 -3.28
C VAL A 201 -15.29 -13.76 -4.23
N LYS A 202 -14.77 -14.74 -4.99
CA LYS A 202 -15.56 -15.56 -5.93
C LYS A 202 -16.67 -16.34 -5.23
N ARG A 203 -16.39 -17.01 -4.12
CA ARG A 203 -17.37 -17.79 -3.36
C ARG A 203 -18.43 -16.94 -2.65
N ALA A 204 -18.05 -15.75 -2.22
CA ALA A 204 -19.00 -14.80 -1.64
C ALA A 204 -20.03 -14.33 -2.67
N GLY A 205 -19.62 -14.16 -3.93
CA GLY A 205 -20.49 -13.88 -5.07
C GLY A 205 -21.13 -12.49 -5.02
N SER A 206 -20.48 -11.52 -4.40
CA SER A 206 -20.93 -10.13 -4.28
C SER A 206 -19.90 -9.17 -4.88
N GLU A 207 -20.36 -8.22 -5.67
CA GLU A 207 -19.49 -7.14 -6.17
C GLU A 207 -19.06 -6.17 -5.05
N ASN A 208 -19.68 -6.22 -3.90
CA ASN A 208 -19.36 -5.41 -2.71
C ASN A 208 -18.40 -6.12 -1.74
N LEU A 209 -17.69 -7.15 -2.19
CA LEU A 209 -16.54 -7.74 -1.50
C LEU A 209 -15.35 -7.78 -2.47
N LYS A 210 -14.27 -7.12 -2.11
CA LYS A 210 -13.01 -7.11 -2.87
C LYS A 210 -11.82 -7.24 -1.90
N LEU A 211 -10.62 -7.19 -2.43
CA LEU A 211 -9.38 -7.30 -1.67
C LEU A 211 -8.72 -5.93 -1.49
N LEU A 212 -8.08 -5.75 -0.36
CA LEU A 212 -6.97 -4.84 -0.17
C LEU A 212 -5.69 -5.63 -0.46
N TYR A 213 -4.99 -5.23 -1.51
CA TYR A 213 -3.70 -5.82 -1.89
C TYR A 213 -2.59 -4.99 -1.26
N ASP A 214 -2.07 -5.44 -0.13
CA ASP A 214 -0.91 -4.83 0.49
C ASP A 214 0.36 -5.36 -0.18
N ILE A 215 1.04 -4.46 -0.92
CA ILE A 215 2.25 -4.77 -1.69
C ILE A 215 3.38 -5.21 -0.78
N TYR A 216 3.53 -4.60 0.41
CA TYR A 216 4.52 -5.01 1.39
C TYR A 216 4.31 -6.45 1.85
N HIS A 217 3.08 -6.78 2.25
CA HIS A 217 2.74 -8.11 2.72
C HIS A 217 2.87 -9.16 1.62
N MET A 218 2.41 -8.87 0.42
CA MET A 218 2.46 -9.83 -0.68
C MET A 218 3.86 -10.01 -1.27
N GLN A 219 4.73 -9.01 -1.19
CA GLN A 219 6.14 -9.20 -1.53
C GLN A 219 6.80 -10.24 -0.61
N ILE A 220 6.56 -10.18 0.69
CA ILE A 220 7.08 -11.13 1.67
C ILE A 220 6.54 -12.55 1.43
N MET A 221 5.26 -12.65 1.04
CA MET A 221 4.58 -13.94 0.88
C MET A 221 4.79 -14.59 -0.47
N GLU A 222 4.67 -13.84 -1.56
CA GLU A 222 4.53 -14.37 -2.93
C GLU A 222 5.57 -13.79 -3.90
N GLY A 223 5.89 -12.50 -3.79
CA GLY A 223 6.65 -11.78 -4.82
C GLY A 223 5.85 -11.63 -6.12
N ASP A 224 6.54 -11.43 -7.27
CA ASP A 224 5.94 -11.29 -8.61
C ASP A 224 4.72 -10.33 -8.66
N ILE A 225 4.85 -9.21 -7.95
CA ILE A 225 3.79 -8.26 -7.62
C ILE A 225 3.06 -7.75 -8.88
N ILE A 226 3.80 -7.35 -9.92
CA ILE A 226 3.22 -6.75 -11.13
C ILE A 226 2.33 -7.75 -11.88
N ARG A 227 2.75 -8.99 -12.04
CA ARG A 227 1.95 -10.02 -12.68
C ARG A 227 0.71 -10.33 -11.84
N THR A 228 0.88 -10.51 -10.54
CA THR A 228 -0.22 -10.79 -9.61
C THR A 228 -1.29 -9.70 -9.66
N ILE A 229 -0.89 -8.42 -9.68
CA ILE A 229 -1.81 -7.29 -9.84
C ILE A 229 -2.56 -7.37 -11.18
N ARG A 230 -1.85 -7.55 -12.31
CA ARG A 230 -2.47 -7.62 -13.64
C ARG A 230 -3.48 -8.75 -13.76
N ASP A 231 -3.15 -9.92 -13.19
CA ASP A 231 -3.99 -11.11 -13.30
C ASP A 231 -5.24 -11.05 -12.39
N ASN A 232 -5.19 -10.25 -11.28
CA ASN A 232 -6.23 -10.23 -10.26
C ASN A 232 -6.88 -8.86 -10.02
N HIS A 233 -6.54 -7.83 -10.79
CA HIS A 233 -7.01 -6.45 -10.57
C HIS A 233 -8.53 -6.30 -10.42
N GLN A 234 -9.32 -7.13 -11.10
CA GLN A 234 -10.79 -7.12 -10.99
C GLN A 234 -11.31 -7.48 -9.58
N HIS A 235 -10.47 -8.12 -8.77
CA HIS A 235 -10.79 -8.51 -7.40
C HIS A 235 -10.21 -7.55 -6.36
N ILE A 236 -9.47 -6.50 -6.77
CA ILE A 236 -8.77 -5.58 -5.87
C ILE A 236 -9.47 -4.22 -5.89
N ALA A 237 -9.81 -3.71 -4.70
CA ALA A 237 -10.44 -2.40 -4.52
C ALA A 237 -9.51 -1.36 -3.89
N HIS A 238 -8.39 -1.79 -3.31
CA HIS A 238 -7.48 -0.92 -2.57
C HIS A 238 -6.06 -1.47 -2.57
N TYR A 239 -5.07 -0.58 -2.47
CA TYR A 239 -3.66 -0.96 -2.40
C TYR A 239 -2.98 -0.29 -1.21
N HIS A 240 -2.10 -1.04 -0.52
CA HIS A 240 -1.15 -0.50 0.44
C HIS A 240 0.29 -0.62 -0.06
N THR A 241 1.16 0.30 0.39
CA THR A 241 2.60 0.32 0.07
C THR A 241 3.43 0.30 1.35
N GLY A 242 4.60 -0.32 1.31
CA GLY A 242 5.58 -0.30 2.39
C GLY A 242 6.94 -0.82 1.90
N GLY A 243 8.04 -0.35 2.49
CA GLY A 243 9.38 -0.79 2.13
C GLY A 243 9.66 -2.22 2.60
N VAL A 244 10.18 -3.08 1.73
CA VAL A 244 10.60 -4.45 2.07
C VAL A 244 12.12 -4.54 2.01
N PRO A 245 12.77 -5.01 3.08
CA PRO A 245 12.23 -5.41 4.39
C PRO A 245 11.92 -4.23 5.32
N GLY A 246 11.19 -4.49 6.41
CA GLY A 246 11.10 -3.61 7.57
C GLY A 246 9.94 -2.64 7.60
N ARG A 247 9.11 -2.57 6.54
CA ARG A 247 7.90 -1.71 6.45
C ARG A 247 8.19 -0.22 6.68
N ASN A 248 9.41 0.24 6.30
CA ASN A 248 9.82 1.63 6.36
C ASN A 248 9.61 2.33 5.02
N GLU A 249 10.37 3.40 4.76
CA GLU A 249 10.32 4.21 3.53
C GLU A 249 10.40 3.34 2.26
N ILE A 250 9.79 3.84 1.17
CA ILE A 250 9.74 3.12 -0.13
C ILE A 250 10.76 3.65 -1.14
N ASP A 251 11.83 4.29 -0.66
CA ASP A 251 12.93 4.79 -1.48
C ASP A 251 13.91 3.67 -1.92
N ASP A 252 15.14 4.01 -2.25
CA ASP A 252 16.18 3.08 -2.72
C ASP A 252 16.84 2.24 -1.59
N SER A 253 16.40 2.38 -0.35
CA SER A 253 16.85 1.56 0.79
C SER A 253 16.13 0.20 0.91
N GLN A 254 15.20 -0.10 0.00
CA GLN A 254 14.36 -1.29 0.00
C GLN A 254 14.31 -1.97 -1.40
N GLU A 255 13.72 -3.18 -1.51
CA GLU A 255 13.89 -4.03 -2.70
C GLU A 255 12.86 -3.82 -3.82
N LEU A 256 11.73 -3.10 -3.58
CA LEU A 256 10.65 -2.93 -4.55
C LEU A 256 10.86 -1.70 -5.44
N TYR A 257 10.65 -1.87 -6.75
CA TYR A 257 10.67 -0.73 -7.68
C TYR A 257 9.25 -0.17 -7.88
N TYR A 258 8.82 0.66 -6.94
CA TYR A 258 7.47 1.23 -6.88
C TYR A 258 7.00 1.95 -8.15
N PRO A 259 7.83 2.71 -8.90
CA PRO A 259 7.36 3.34 -10.13
C PRO A 259 6.85 2.34 -11.18
N ALA A 260 7.43 1.13 -11.27
CA ALA A 260 6.91 0.11 -12.19
C ALA A 260 5.61 -0.53 -11.69
N ILE A 261 5.48 -0.74 -10.37
CA ILE A 261 4.27 -1.27 -9.74
C ILE A 261 3.12 -0.28 -9.95
N MET A 262 3.33 1.02 -9.70
CA MET A 262 2.31 2.05 -9.89
C MET A 262 1.84 2.15 -11.34
N ARG A 263 2.75 2.09 -12.32
CA ARG A 263 2.35 2.02 -13.73
C ARG A 263 1.47 0.81 -14.02
N ALA A 264 1.81 -0.35 -13.48
CA ALA A 264 0.98 -1.54 -13.65
C ALA A 264 -0.42 -1.37 -13.05
N ILE A 265 -0.55 -0.72 -11.89
CA ILE A 265 -1.85 -0.37 -11.28
C ILE A 265 -2.63 0.58 -12.21
N VAL A 266 -1.99 1.65 -12.71
CA VAL A 266 -2.64 2.62 -13.63
C VAL A 266 -3.12 1.94 -14.91
N GLU A 267 -2.31 1.04 -15.50
CA GLU A 267 -2.63 0.28 -16.71
C GLU A 267 -3.88 -0.61 -16.56
N THR A 268 -4.22 -1.04 -15.34
CA THR A 268 -5.47 -1.80 -15.09
C THR A 268 -6.74 -0.94 -15.16
N GLY A 269 -6.59 0.39 -15.24
CA GLY A 269 -7.71 1.33 -15.16
C GLY A 269 -8.19 1.62 -13.74
N PHE A 270 -7.46 1.21 -12.71
CA PHE A 270 -7.80 1.42 -11.31
C PHE A 270 -8.05 2.90 -10.98
N LYS A 271 -9.14 3.17 -10.24
CA LYS A 271 -9.56 4.53 -9.83
C LYS A 271 -9.75 4.68 -8.32
N GLY A 272 -9.48 3.63 -7.56
CA GLY A 272 -9.48 3.66 -6.09
C GLY A 272 -8.26 4.40 -5.53
N TYR A 273 -7.93 4.13 -4.28
CA TYR A 273 -6.81 4.75 -3.58
C TYR A 273 -5.63 3.79 -3.46
N VAL A 274 -4.43 4.36 -3.50
CA VAL A 274 -3.19 3.72 -3.06
C VAL A 274 -2.77 4.43 -1.77
N ALA A 275 -2.78 3.69 -0.66
CA ALA A 275 -2.43 4.22 0.64
C ALA A 275 -0.99 3.87 1.02
N HIS A 276 -0.27 4.88 1.49
CA HIS A 276 1.09 4.71 2.01
C HIS A 276 1.02 4.20 3.44
N GLU A 277 1.33 2.91 3.62
CA GLU A 277 1.30 2.20 4.90
C GLU A 277 2.69 1.72 5.32
N PHE A 278 3.63 2.62 5.29
CA PHE A 278 4.96 2.38 5.86
C PHE A 278 5.13 3.17 7.17
N VAL A 279 5.99 2.68 8.06
CA VAL A 279 6.34 3.35 9.31
C VAL A 279 7.57 4.22 9.06
N PRO A 280 7.44 5.56 9.00
CA PRO A 280 8.58 6.42 8.76
C PRO A 280 9.65 6.26 9.84
N SER A 281 10.87 5.94 9.42
CA SER A 281 12.04 5.81 10.31
C SER A 281 12.75 7.14 10.57
N ARG A 282 12.50 8.16 9.74
CA ARG A 282 13.12 9.49 9.82
C ARG A 282 12.35 10.40 10.77
N ASP A 283 13.05 11.40 11.30
CA ASP A 283 12.45 12.40 12.20
C ASP A 283 11.34 13.19 11.51
N ASP A 284 11.57 13.65 10.26
CA ASP A 284 10.54 14.31 9.45
C ASP A 284 9.69 13.27 8.71
N LYS A 285 8.63 12.82 9.38
CA LYS A 285 7.71 11.81 8.86
C LYS A 285 6.90 12.30 7.66
N LEU A 286 6.57 13.58 7.60
CA LEU A 286 5.82 14.15 6.48
C LEU A 286 6.70 14.28 5.24
N GLU A 287 8.01 14.53 5.40
CA GLU A 287 8.94 14.50 4.27
C GLU A 287 9.12 13.07 3.73
N SER A 288 9.18 12.04 4.59
CA SER A 288 9.13 10.64 4.15
C SER A 288 7.88 10.34 3.32
N LEU A 289 6.72 10.84 3.76
CA LEU A 289 5.46 10.70 3.02
C LEU A 289 5.48 11.45 1.69
N ARG A 290 6.00 12.67 1.65
CA ARG A 290 6.16 13.46 0.42
C ARG A 290 7.04 12.74 -0.60
N GLN A 291 8.14 12.17 -0.16
CA GLN A 291 9.03 11.38 -1.00
C GLN A 291 8.32 10.15 -1.55
N ALA A 292 7.57 9.42 -0.72
CA ALA A 292 6.82 8.24 -1.14
C ALA A 292 5.76 8.59 -2.20
N VAL A 293 5.02 9.67 -2.01
CA VAL A 293 4.05 10.18 -3.00
C VAL A 293 4.76 10.51 -4.32
N ALA A 294 5.89 11.22 -4.27
CA ALA A 294 6.65 11.57 -5.48
C ALA A 294 7.18 10.32 -6.24
N ILE A 295 7.62 9.27 -5.53
CA ILE A 295 8.05 7.99 -6.13
C ILE A 295 6.88 7.28 -6.82
N CYS A 296 5.69 7.35 -6.25
CA CYS A 296 4.49 6.66 -6.73
C CYS A 296 3.67 7.48 -7.73
N ASP A 297 3.96 8.75 -7.92
CA ASP A 297 3.26 9.61 -8.89
C ASP A 297 3.80 9.38 -10.31
N VAL A 298 3.16 8.50 -11.10
CA VAL A 298 3.61 8.00 -12.42
C VAL A 298 2.75 8.50 -13.58
#